data_fe729d267cb51b7580d8841e8a54960e
#
_entry.id   fe729d267cb51b7580d8841e8a54960e
#
_cell.length_a   1.000
_cell.length_b   1.000
_cell.length_c   1.000
_cell.angle_alpha   90.00
_cell.angle_beta   90.00
_cell.angle_gamma   90.00
#
_symmetry.space_group_name_H-M   'P 1'
#
loop_
_entity.id
_entity.type
_entity.pdbx_description
1 polymer ?
#
loop_
_entity_poly.entity_id
_entity_poly.type
_entity_poly.pdbx_seq_one_letter_code
_entity_poly.pdbx_strand_id
1 'polypeptide(L)'
;MPKTNPQARERIVAGAADMISRRGLSATSIREMAKHAKAPLGSTYHYFPEGKQQLATEAVRYTGEWVARSLRKELEKGPAAGLQAFLALWRKIVVDTDFRAGCPVLAVAIEEPPTDEIPPALAAAADVFDQWESLLADSLRAHGAEAEQAAQIATLIVSSVEGTVAMCRAKRTIEPLDRVADQLQGLINHVTGT
;
A
#
# COMPACT_ATOMS: atom_id res chain seq x y z
N MET A 1 -26.96 7.55 22.58
CA MET A 1 -25.74 6.97 21.97
C MET A 1 -25.16 8.01 21.05
N PRO A 2 -23.89 8.42 21.16
CA PRO A 2 -23.28 9.33 20.20
C PRO A 2 -23.31 8.66 18.82
N LYS A 3 -23.85 9.35 17.82
CA LYS A 3 -23.87 8.88 16.44
C LYS A 3 -22.42 8.74 15.97
N THR A 4 -21.99 7.52 15.67
CA THR A 4 -20.73 7.27 15.00
C THR A 4 -20.70 8.09 13.70
N ASN A 5 -19.74 8.99 13.58
CA ASN A 5 -19.54 9.75 12.33
C ASN A 5 -18.56 8.97 11.44
N PRO A 6 -19.01 8.30 10.36
CA PRO A 6 -18.16 7.50 9.49
C PRO A 6 -17.01 8.30 8.89
N GLN A 7 -17.23 9.56 8.52
CA GLN A 7 -16.22 10.45 7.96
C GLN A 7 -15.11 10.77 8.98
N ALA A 8 -15.49 10.94 10.28
CA ALA A 8 -14.49 11.18 11.33
C ALA A 8 -13.61 9.94 11.54
N ARG A 9 -14.20 8.74 11.52
CA ARG A 9 -13.46 7.49 11.64
C ARG A 9 -12.51 7.29 10.46
N GLU A 10 -12.98 7.45 9.24
CA GLU A 10 -12.17 7.32 8.03
C GLU A 10 -11.00 8.32 8.02
N ARG A 11 -11.21 9.56 8.44
CA ARG A 11 -10.15 10.56 8.58
C ARG A 11 -9.05 10.12 9.56
N ILE A 12 -9.42 9.45 10.67
CA ILE A 12 -8.44 8.93 11.63
C ILE A 12 -7.64 7.80 11.00
N VAL A 13 -8.28 6.88 10.28
CA VAL A 13 -7.63 5.78 9.57
C VAL A 13 -6.66 6.30 8.50
N ALA A 14 -7.09 7.25 7.67
CA ALA A 14 -6.23 7.88 6.66
C ALA A 14 -5.03 8.61 7.29
N GLY A 15 -5.25 9.33 8.39
CA GLY A 15 -4.16 9.97 9.14
C GLY A 15 -3.18 8.97 9.76
N ALA A 16 -3.67 7.83 10.23
CA ALA A 16 -2.81 6.75 10.72
C ALA A 16 -1.97 6.14 9.58
N ALA A 17 -2.59 5.90 8.41
CA ALA A 17 -1.89 5.40 7.23
C ALA A 17 -0.77 6.35 6.80
N ASP A 18 -1.03 7.67 6.73
CA ASP A 18 0.01 8.66 6.42
C ASP A 18 1.14 8.68 7.47
N MET A 19 0.83 8.59 8.75
CA MET A 19 1.89 8.53 9.78
C MET A 19 2.74 7.26 9.70
N ILE A 20 2.11 6.10 9.53
CA ILE A 20 2.81 4.82 9.39
C ILE A 20 3.72 4.86 8.16
N SER A 21 3.23 5.37 7.02
CA SER A 21 4.01 5.49 5.79
C SER A 21 5.28 6.35 5.94
N ARG A 22 5.26 7.31 6.87
CA ARG A 22 6.39 8.22 7.12
C ARG A 22 7.38 7.71 8.15
N ARG A 23 6.90 7.09 9.22
CA ARG A 23 7.69 6.82 10.44
C ARG A 23 7.76 5.35 10.82
N GLY A 24 6.96 4.49 10.18
CA GLY A 24 6.75 3.12 10.63
C GLY A 24 5.73 3.04 11.77
N LEU A 25 5.26 1.83 12.06
CA LEU A 25 4.28 1.59 13.10
C LEU A 25 4.90 1.72 14.50
N SER A 26 6.10 1.15 14.72
CA SER A 26 6.77 1.14 16.03
C SER A 26 7.06 2.54 16.54
N ALA A 27 7.46 3.45 15.67
CA ALA A 27 7.77 4.84 16.01
C ALA A 27 6.53 5.74 16.19
N THR A 28 5.31 5.20 16.16
CA THR A 28 4.08 5.96 16.29
C THR A 28 3.24 5.51 17.48
N SER A 29 2.45 6.41 18.04
CA SER A 29 1.47 6.12 19.09
C SER A 29 0.06 6.50 18.64
N ILE A 30 -0.97 5.89 19.24
CA ILE A 30 -2.38 6.23 18.95
C ILE A 30 -2.66 7.72 19.22
N ARG A 31 -1.99 8.31 20.21
CA ARG A 31 -2.10 9.74 20.52
C ARG A 31 -1.56 10.61 19.39
N GLU A 32 -0.41 10.24 18.83
CA GLU A 32 0.20 10.97 17.71
C GLU A 32 -0.63 10.81 16.44
N MET A 33 -1.15 9.60 16.15
CA MET A 33 -2.06 9.35 15.03
C MET A 33 -3.34 10.19 15.15
N ALA A 34 -3.95 10.24 16.34
CA ALA A 34 -5.12 11.08 16.61
C ALA A 34 -4.82 12.58 16.40
N LYS A 35 -3.69 13.06 16.91
CA LYS A 35 -3.24 14.44 16.73
C LYS A 35 -3.01 14.77 15.25
N HIS A 36 -2.34 13.88 14.51
CA HIS A 36 -2.07 14.04 13.08
C HIS A 36 -3.37 14.09 12.26
N ALA A 37 -4.34 13.23 12.58
CA ALA A 37 -5.67 13.21 11.99
C ALA A 37 -6.57 14.37 12.44
N LYS A 38 -6.08 15.28 13.31
CA LYS A 38 -6.85 16.36 13.94
C LYS A 38 -8.13 15.84 14.61
N ALA A 39 -8.03 14.71 15.28
CA ALA A 39 -9.13 14.05 15.97
C ALA A 39 -8.94 14.11 17.50
N PRO A 40 -10.02 14.28 18.28
CA PRO A 40 -9.95 14.17 19.74
C PRO A 40 -9.52 12.76 20.15
N LEU A 41 -8.61 12.66 21.11
CA LEU A 41 -8.07 11.36 21.58
C LEU A 41 -9.19 10.44 22.13
N GLY A 42 -10.13 11.01 22.89
CA GLY A 42 -11.26 10.24 23.42
C GLY A 42 -12.15 9.65 22.32
N SER A 43 -12.37 10.39 21.22
CA SER A 43 -13.09 9.86 20.06
C SER A 43 -12.31 8.76 19.37
N THR A 44 -10.98 8.88 19.31
CA THR A 44 -10.12 7.86 18.71
C THR A 44 -10.21 6.54 19.47
N TYR A 45 -10.15 6.54 20.80
CA TYR A 45 -10.34 5.34 21.60
C TYR A 45 -11.77 4.78 21.54
N HIS A 46 -12.76 5.65 21.31
CA HIS A 46 -14.13 5.19 21.09
C HIS A 46 -14.27 4.41 19.77
N TYR A 47 -13.63 4.85 18.70
CA TYR A 47 -13.64 4.17 17.39
C TYR A 47 -12.72 2.95 17.33
N PHE A 48 -11.62 2.98 18.08
CA PHE A 48 -10.58 1.95 18.08
C PHE A 48 -10.27 1.49 19.50
N PRO A 49 -11.21 0.73 20.14
CA PRO A 49 -11.07 0.31 21.54
C PRO A 49 -9.87 -0.62 21.78
N GLU A 50 -9.44 -1.40 20.77
CA GLU A 50 -8.22 -2.21 20.83
C GLU A 50 -6.94 -1.39 20.59
N GLY A 51 -7.08 -0.07 20.46
CA GLY A 51 -5.96 0.85 20.44
C GLY A 51 -5.16 0.86 19.15
N LYS A 52 -3.84 0.95 19.29
CA LYS A 52 -2.89 1.15 18.19
C LYS A 52 -2.94 0.02 17.17
N GLN A 53 -3.04 -1.23 17.61
CA GLN A 53 -3.04 -2.39 16.69
C GLN A 53 -4.28 -2.42 15.80
N GLN A 54 -5.44 -2.17 16.35
CA GLN A 54 -6.67 -2.07 15.55
C GLN A 54 -6.58 -0.94 14.53
N LEU A 55 -6.16 0.25 14.96
CA LEU A 55 -6.02 1.40 14.06
C LEU A 55 -5.00 1.15 12.95
N ALA A 56 -3.87 0.50 13.26
CA ALA A 56 -2.86 0.13 12.28
C ALA A 56 -3.38 -0.89 11.28
N THR A 57 -4.07 -1.93 11.72
CA THR A 57 -4.70 -2.94 10.87
C THR A 57 -5.66 -2.29 9.87
N GLU A 58 -6.50 -1.38 10.36
CA GLU A 58 -7.44 -0.66 9.52
C GLU A 58 -6.76 0.32 8.56
N ALA A 59 -5.67 0.97 8.97
CA ALA A 59 -4.87 1.84 8.11
C ALA A 59 -4.21 1.07 6.95
N VAL A 60 -3.70 -0.15 7.22
CA VAL A 60 -3.15 -1.05 6.21
C VAL A 60 -4.25 -1.46 5.21
N ARG A 61 -5.40 -1.94 5.71
CA ARG A 61 -6.53 -2.33 4.86
C ARG A 61 -7.10 -1.17 4.05
N TYR A 62 -7.19 0.02 4.63
CA TYR A 62 -7.62 1.24 3.95
C TYR A 62 -6.73 1.56 2.75
N THR A 63 -5.41 1.53 2.94
CA THR A 63 -4.46 1.75 1.85
C THR A 63 -4.54 0.63 0.81
N GLY A 64 -4.60 -0.62 1.25
CA GLY A 64 -4.73 -1.78 0.37
C GLY A 64 -5.92 -1.67 -0.56
N GLU A 65 -7.09 -1.37 -0.02
CA GLU A 65 -8.32 -1.22 -0.81
C GLU A 65 -8.31 0.01 -1.71
N TRP A 66 -7.69 1.11 -1.27
CA TRP A 66 -7.56 2.30 -2.11
C TRP A 66 -6.69 2.03 -3.35
N VAL A 67 -5.56 1.35 -3.18
CA VAL A 67 -4.68 0.91 -4.28
C VAL A 67 -5.40 -0.10 -5.16
N ALA A 68 -6.04 -1.12 -4.57
CA ALA A 68 -6.76 -2.16 -5.31
C ALA A 68 -7.89 -1.61 -6.18
N ARG A 69 -8.63 -0.60 -5.70
CA ARG A 69 -9.66 0.08 -6.51
C ARG A 69 -9.06 0.78 -7.73
N SER A 70 -7.91 1.46 -7.54
CA SER A 70 -7.21 2.09 -8.66
C SER A 70 -6.72 1.05 -9.68
N LEU A 71 -6.14 -0.05 -9.19
CA LEU A 71 -5.69 -1.16 -10.03
C LEU A 71 -6.85 -1.78 -10.82
N ARG A 72 -7.94 -2.19 -10.17
CA ARG A 72 -9.09 -2.81 -10.85
C ARG A 72 -9.58 -1.97 -12.01
N LYS A 73 -9.76 -0.66 -11.80
CA LYS A 73 -10.22 0.27 -12.83
C LYS A 73 -9.30 0.33 -14.04
N GLU A 74 -8.01 0.38 -13.83
CA GLU A 74 -7.06 0.53 -14.93
C GLU A 74 -6.71 -0.83 -15.59
N LEU A 75 -6.78 -1.93 -14.84
CA LEU A 75 -6.63 -3.29 -15.36
C LEU A 75 -7.76 -3.70 -16.32
N GLU A 76 -8.92 -3.03 -16.29
CA GLU A 76 -9.96 -3.17 -17.32
C GLU A 76 -9.47 -2.78 -18.73
N LYS A 77 -8.43 -1.93 -18.79
CA LYS A 77 -7.77 -1.50 -20.04
C LYS A 77 -6.57 -2.37 -20.43
N GLY A 78 -6.26 -3.37 -19.60
CA GLY A 78 -5.16 -4.29 -19.78
C GLY A 78 -4.02 -4.14 -18.75
N PRO A 79 -3.11 -5.13 -18.69
CA PRO A 79 -2.06 -5.19 -17.66
C PRO A 79 -1.06 -4.04 -17.74
N ALA A 80 -0.75 -3.55 -18.94
CA ALA A 80 0.12 -2.39 -19.11
C ALA A 80 -0.47 -1.10 -18.49
N ALA A 81 -1.78 -0.87 -18.65
CA ALA A 81 -2.46 0.27 -18.04
C ALA A 81 -2.51 0.14 -16.51
N GLY A 82 -2.73 -1.06 -15.99
CA GLY A 82 -2.67 -1.35 -14.57
C GLY A 82 -1.29 -1.08 -13.97
N LEU A 83 -0.22 -1.54 -14.64
CA LEU A 83 1.15 -1.24 -14.22
C LEU A 83 1.41 0.26 -14.17
N GLN A 84 1.07 0.99 -15.24
CA GLN A 84 1.27 2.43 -15.31
C GLN A 84 0.52 3.17 -14.20
N ALA A 85 -0.71 2.76 -13.90
CA ALA A 85 -1.49 3.34 -12.80
C ALA A 85 -0.84 3.08 -11.44
N PHE A 86 -0.34 1.87 -11.21
CA PHE A 86 0.35 1.50 -9.97
C PHE A 86 1.63 2.34 -9.78
N LEU A 87 2.44 2.45 -10.81
CA LEU A 87 3.65 3.28 -10.81
C LEU A 87 3.33 4.77 -10.61
N ALA A 88 2.33 5.30 -11.31
CA ALA A 88 1.93 6.71 -11.22
C ALA A 88 1.40 7.07 -9.82
N LEU A 89 0.68 6.15 -9.17
CA LEU A 89 0.18 6.30 -7.82
C LEU A 89 1.34 6.48 -6.83
N TRP A 90 2.32 5.58 -6.86
CA TRP A 90 3.47 5.65 -5.95
C TRP A 90 4.39 6.83 -6.27
N ARG A 91 4.58 7.14 -7.56
CA ARG A 91 5.29 8.36 -7.98
C ARG A 91 4.66 9.59 -7.34
N LYS A 92 3.34 9.72 -7.45
CA LYS A 92 2.61 10.85 -6.90
C LYS A 92 2.80 10.95 -5.39
N ILE A 93 2.65 9.86 -4.64
CA ILE A 93 2.82 9.85 -3.19
C ILE A 93 4.22 10.32 -2.81
N VAL A 94 5.25 9.77 -3.43
CA VAL A 94 6.64 10.07 -3.11
C VAL A 94 6.98 11.53 -3.41
N VAL A 95 6.58 12.04 -4.58
CA VAL A 95 6.87 13.42 -5.01
C VAL A 95 6.07 14.43 -4.19
N ASP A 96 4.76 14.25 -4.05
CA ASP A 96 3.88 15.18 -3.32
C ASP A 96 4.24 15.30 -1.83
N THR A 97 4.90 14.29 -1.30
CA THR A 97 5.34 14.28 0.11
C THR A 97 6.80 14.68 0.29
N ASP A 98 7.44 15.19 -0.74
CA ASP A 98 8.87 15.52 -0.73
C ASP A 98 9.72 14.33 -0.23
N PHE A 99 9.47 13.13 -0.76
CA PHE A 99 10.14 11.87 -0.42
C PHE A 99 10.05 11.48 1.07
N ARG A 100 9.05 11.95 1.80
CA ARG A 100 8.88 11.67 3.23
C ARG A 100 7.93 10.53 3.54
N ALA A 101 7.02 10.22 2.63
CA ALA A 101 6.09 9.10 2.76
C ALA A 101 6.43 7.97 1.78
N GLY A 102 6.03 6.76 2.13
CA GLY A 102 6.09 5.57 1.29
C GLY A 102 4.83 4.75 1.44
N CYS A 103 4.94 3.44 1.33
CA CYS A 103 3.84 2.52 1.53
C CYS A 103 3.66 2.18 3.02
N PRO A 104 2.49 2.41 3.62
CA PRO A 104 2.24 1.97 4.99
C PRO A 104 2.13 0.46 5.12
N VAL A 105 1.77 -0.26 4.05
CA VAL A 105 1.71 -1.73 4.02
C VAL A 105 3.12 -2.29 4.16
N LEU A 106 4.05 -1.84 3.30
CA LEU A 106 5.46 -2.22 3.40
C LEU A 106 6.06 -1.82 4.76
N ALA A 107 5.75 -0.62 5.25
CA ALA A 107 6.27 -0.15 6.53
C ALA A 107 5.89 -1.07 7.70
N VAL A 108 4.68 -1.65 7.68
CA VAL A 108 4.25 -2.65 8.68
C VAL A 108 4.92 -4.01 8.42
N ALA A 109 5.01 -4.42 7.16
CA ALA A 109 5.51 -5.74 6.78
C ALA A 109 6.98 -5.97 7.14
N ILE A 110 7.80 -4.91 7.21
CA ILE A 110 9.24 -5.00 7.51
C ILE A 110 9.59 -4.78 8.99
N GLU A 111 8.60 -4.51 9.85
CA GLU A 111 8.84 -4.35 11.28
C GLU A 111 8.87 -5.71 11.99
N GLU A 112 9.79 -5.87 12.91
CA GLU A 112 9.86 -7.05 13.78
C GLU A 112 8.63 -7.07 14.71
N PRO A 113 7.85 -8.17 14.73
CA PRO A 113 6.75 -8.29 15.67
C PRO A 113 7.24 -8.36 17.12
N PRO A 114 6.50 -7.79 18.07
CA PRO A 114 6.92 -7.75 19.47
C PRO A 114 6.90 -9.12 20.16
N THR A 115 6.26 -10.10 19.58
CA THR A 115 6.13 -11.48 20.07
C THR A 115 6.16 -12.45 18.88
N ASP A 116 6.22 -13.76 19.17
CA ASP A 116 6.14 -14.81 18.14
C ASP A 116 4.76 -14.91 17.48
N GLU A 117 3.73 -14.29 18.04
CA GLU A 117 2.41 -14.21 17.43
C GLU A 117 2.39 -13.18 16.31
N ILE A 118 1.77 -13.54 15.19
CA ILE A 118 1.62 -12.63 14.04
C ILE A 118 0.63 -11.52 14.40
N PRO A 119 1.05 -10.24 14.49
CA PRO A 119 0.15 -9.15 14.79
C PRO A 119 -0.91 -8.98 13.70
N PRO A 120 -2.15 -8.57 14.05
CA PRO A 120 -3.22 -8.37 13.06
C PRO A 120 -2.85 -7.40 11.93
N ALA A 121 -2.04 -6.39 12.21
CA ALA A 121 -1.57 -5.44 11.17
C ALA A 121 -0.61 -6.10 10.18
N LEU A 122 0.25 -7.01 10.63
CA LEU A 122 1.16 -7.78 9.77
C LEU A 122 0.38 -8.78 8.90
N ALA A 123 -0.58 -9.50 9.48
CA ALA A 123 -1.47 -10.37 8.72
C ALA A 123 -2.25 -9.57 7.64
N ALA A 124 -2.77 -8.41 8.00
CA ALA A 124 -3.44 -7.53 7.04
C ALA A 124 -2.49 -7.03 5.92
N ALA A 125 -1.21 -6.83 6.20
CA ALA A 125 -0.23 -6.47 5.17
C ALA A 125 0.00 -7.62 4.18
N ALA A 126 0.07 -8.86 4.64
CA ALA A 126 0.14 -10.04 3.78
C ALA A 126 -1.10 -10.15 2.89
N ASP A 127 -2.30 -10.05 3.47
CA ASP A 127 -3.57 -10.09 2.71
C ASP A 127 -3.61 -9.00 1.60
N VAL A 128 -3.06 -7.82 1.88
CA VAL A 128 -3.03 -6.71 0.91
C VAL A 128 -2.05 -7.01 -0.23
N PHE A 129 -0.87 -7.54 0.05
CA PHE A 129 0.07 -7.93 -1.01
C PHE A 129 -0.52 -9.04 -1.89
N ASP A 130 -1.11 -10.07 -1.29
CA ASP A 130 -1.80 -11.15 -2.01
C ASP A 130 -2.92 -10.60 -2.91
N GLN A 131 -3.68 -9.62 -2.43
CA GLN A 131 -4.73 -8.95 -3.21
C GLN A 131 -4.16 -8.22 -4.42
N TRP A 132 -3.08 -7.46 -4.26
CA TRP A 132 -2.48 -6.72 -5.38
C TRP A 132 -1.85 -7.67 -6.40
N GLU A 133 -1.15 -8.70 -5.95
CA GLU A 133 -0.59 -9.74 -6.81
C GLU A 133 -1.68 -10.47 -7.59
N SER A 134 -2.76 -10.87 -6.93
CA SER A 134 -3.88 -11.56 -7.58
C SER A 134 -4.51 -10.71 -8.68
N LEU A 135 -4.75 -9.42 -8.43
CA LEU A 135 -5.32 -8.50 -9.44
C LEU A 135 -4.42 -8.40 -10.68
N LEU A 136 -3.12 -8.28 -10.49
CA LEU A 136 -2.15 -8.21 -11.58
C LEU A 136 -2.05 -9.53 -12.34
N ALA A 137 -1.95 -10.65 -11.62
CA ALA A 137 -1.86 -11.98 -12.20
C ALA A 137 -3.11 -12.34 -13.00
N ASP A 138 -4.29 -12.02 -12.50
CA ASP A 138 -5.57 -12.25 -13.20
C ASP A 138 -5.62 -11.50 -14.52
N SER A 139 -5.19 -10.23 -14.53
CA SER A 139 -5.13 -9.44 -15.75
C SER A 139 -4.10 -9.99 -16.74
N LEU A 140 -2.91 -10.39 -16.28
CA LEU A 140 -1.89 -10.99 -17.14
C LEU A 140 -2.40 -12.29 -17.79
N ARG A 141 -3.06 -13.15 -17.02
CA ARG A 141 -3.67 -14.40 -17.54
C ARG A 141 -4.76 -14.12 -18.57
N ALA A 142 -5.61 -13.14 -18.30
CA ALA A 142 -6.66 -12.75 -19.24
C ALA A 142 -6.10 -12.22 -20.57
N HIS A 143 -4.83 -11.81 -20.61
CA HIS A 143 -4.12 -11.30 -21.79
C HIS A 143 -3.05 -12.27 -22.33
N GLY A 144 -3.16 -13.55 -22.00
CA GLY A 144 -2.38 -14.61 -22.63
C GLY A 144 -1.16 -15.13 -21.88
N ALA A 145 -0.84 -14.59 -20.71
CA ALA A 145 0.26 -15.13 -19.91
C ALA A 145 -0.12 -16.48 -19.27
N GLU A 146 0.83 -17.41 -19.23
CA GLU A 146 0.69 -18.66 -18.50
C GLU A 146 0.51 -18.41 -16.99
N ALA A 147 -0.23 -19.28 -16.30
CA ALA A 147 -0.65 -19.06 -14.91
C ALA A 147 0.54 -18.87 -13.95
N GLU A 148 1.55 -19.74 -14.05
CA GLU A 148 2.76 -19.65 -13.23
C GLU A 148 3.55 -18.38 -13.53
N GLN A 149 3.73 -18.05 -14.80
CA GLN A 149 4.42 -16.84 -15.24
C GLN A 149 3.69 -15.58 -14.80
N ALA A 150 2.36 -15.56 -14.88
CA ALA A 150 1.55 -14.43 -14.42
C ALA A 150 1.73 -14.17 -12.92
N ALA A 151 1.76 -15.23 -12.10
CA ALA A 151 2.01 -15.10 -10.65
C ALA A 151 3.41 -14.55 -10.37
N GLN A 152 4.45 -15.11 -11.02
CA GLN A 152 5.83 -14.66 -10.87
C GLN A 152 6.00 -13.18 -11.24
N ILE A 153 5.38 -12.75 -12.33
CA ILE A 153 5.45 -11.35 -12.79
C ILE A 153 4.67 -10.44 -11.84
N ALA A 154 3.52 -10.84 -11.34
CA ALA A 154 2.76 -10.07 -10.38
C ALA A 154 3.57 -9.82 -9.10
N THR A 155 4.19 -10.85 -8.53
CA THR A 155 5.10 -10.73 -7.39
C THR A 155 6.29 -9.82 -7.71
N LEU A 156 6.88 -9.96 -8.90
CA LEU A 156 7.99 -9.10 -9.32
C LEU A 156 7.55 -7.63 -9.43
N ILE A 157 6.37 -7.34 -9.96
CA ILE A 157 5.83 -5.98 -10.05
C ILE A 157 5.67 -5.38 -8.66
N VAL A 158 4.93 -6.06 -7.77
CA VAL A 158 4.66 -5.56 -6.42
C VAL A 158 5.96 -5.33 -5.65
N SER A 159 6.84 -6.34 -5.60
CA SER A 159 8.10 -6.26 -4.86
C SER A 159 9.06 -5.19 -5.41
N SER A 160 9.16 -5.07 -6.75
CA SER A 160 10.03 -4.06 -7.38
C SER A 160 9.52 -2.65 -7.13
N VAL A 161 8.22 -2.42 -7.24
CA VAL A 161 7.62 -1.10 -7.00
C VAL A 161 7.78 -0.70 -5.54
N GLU A 162 7.45 -1.56 -4.60
CA GLU A 162 7.60 -1.31 -3.16
C GLU A 162 9.07 -1.06 -2.77
N GLY A 163 10.00 -1.86 -3.30
CA GLY A 163 11.44 -1.67 -3.08
C GLY A 163 11.96 -0.36 -3.67
N THR A 164 11.50 0.02 -4.87
CA THR A 164 11.90 1.29 -5.48
C THR A 164 11.31 2.52 -4.80
N VAL A 165 10.10 2.42 -4.23
CA VAL A 165 9.54 3.49 -3.36
C VAL A 165 10.47 3.75 -2.16
N ALA A 166 10.97 2.70 -1.52
CA ALA A 166 11.94 2.84 -0.42
C ALA A 166 13.27 3.47 -0.92
N MET A 167 13.77 3.05 -2.09
CA MET A 167 14.97 3.63 -2.71
C MET A 167 14.78 5.11 -3.08
N CYS A 168 13.64 5.49 -3.64
CA CYS A 168 13.31 6.88 -3.97
C CYS A 168 13.31 7.76 -2.72
N ARG A 169 12.75 7.29 -1.62
CA ARG A 169 12.79 7.99 -0.34
C ARG A 169 14.22 8.20 0.17
N ALA A 170 15.03 7.15 0.18
CA ALA A 170 16.40 7.20 0.68
C ALA A 170 17.29 8.12 -0.18
N LYS A 171 17.12 8.07 -1.50
CA LYS A 171 17.93 8.83 -2.46
C LYS A 171 17.38 10.21 -2.76
N ARG A 172 16.13 10.51 -2.36
CA ARG A 172 15.40 11.75 -2.66
C ARG A 172 15.36 12.07 -4.16
N THR A 173 15.16 11.03 -4.97
CA THR A 173 15.00 11.12 -6.43
C THR A 173 14.03 10.05 -6.91
N ILE A 174 13.35 10.32 -8.01
CA ILE A 174 12.38 9.39 -8.61
C ILE A 174 13.02 8.39 -9.57
N GLU A 175 14.28 8.59 -9.95
CA GLU A 175 14.99 7.76 -10.93
C GLU A 175 14.91 6.24 -10.70
N PRO A 176 14.97 5.70 -9.45
CA PRO A 176 14.82 4.26 -9.26
C PRO A 176 13.50 3.72 -9.78
N LEU A 177 12.40 4.46 -9.56
CA LEU A 177 11.08 4.07 -10.03
C LEU A 177 10.99 4.13 -11.56
N ASP A 178 11.59 5.15 -12.20
CA ASP A 178 11.61 5.28 -13.65
C ASP A 178 12.35 4.12 -14.31
N ARG A 179 13.52 3.75 -13.78
CA ARG A 179 14.32 2.63 -14.32
C ARG A 179 13.59 1.29 -14.23
N VAL A 180 12.88 1.04 -13.12
CA VAL A 180 12.11 -0.19 -12.95
C VAL A 180 10.86 -0.18 -13.81
N ALA A 181 10.21 0.97 -13.99
CA ALA A 181 9.04 1.11 -14.85
C ALA A 181 9.30 0.63 -16.28
N ASP A 182 10.41 1.03 -16.87
CA ASP A 182 10.79 0.65 -18.24
C ASP A 182 10.98 -0.88 -18.37
N GLN A 183 11.62 -1.51 -17.38
CA GLN A 183 11.86 -2.95 -17.39
C GLN A 183 10.57 -3.74 -17.20
N LEU A 184 9.71 -3.34 -16.26
CA LEU A 184 8.43 -4.00 -16.01
C LEU A 184 7.48 -3.85 -17.20
N GLN A 185 7.48 -2.70 -17.88
CA GLN A 185 6.69 -2.50 -19.11
C GLN A 185 7.14 -3.45 -20.23
N GLY A 186 8.47 -3.56 -20.44
CA GLY A 186 9.03 -4.50 -21.42
C GLY A 186 8.65 -5.96 -21.12
N LEU A 187 8.66 -6.33 -19.84
CA LEU A 187 8.28 -7.67 -19.41
C LEU A 187 6.79 -7.96 -19.69
N ILE A 188 5.89 -7.03 -19.36
CA ILE A 188 4.45 -7.19 -19.64
C ILE A 188 4.23 -7.34 -21.14
N ASN A 189 4.82 -6.47 -21.95
CA ASN A 189 4.66 -6.53 -23.41
C ASN A 189 5.12 -7.88 -23.97
N HIS A 190 6.23 -8.41 -23.46
CA HIS A 190 6.76 -9.71 -23.91
C HIS A 190 5.78 -10.86 -23.62
N VAL A 191 5.16 -10.90 -22.44
CA VAL A 191 4.29 -12.03 -22.04
C VAL A 191 2.85 -11.90 -22.54
N THR A 192 2.43 -10.71 -22.94
CA THR A 192 1.11 -10.46 -23.53
C THR A 192 1.12 -10.35 -25.05
N GLY A 193 2.31 -10.41 -25.66
CA GLY A 193 2.45 -10.35 -27.13
C GLY A 193 2.13 -8.97 -27.74
N THR A 194 2.29 -7.90 -26.97
CA THR A 194 1.98 -6.50 -27.39
C THR A 194 3.22 -5.65 -27.59
#